data_e3c3793e98f69a8004393842dc403af2
#
_entry.id   e3c3793e98f69a8004393842dc403af2
#
_cell.length_a   1.000
_cell.length_b   1.000
_cell.length_c   1.000
_cell.angle_alpha   90.00
_cell.angle_beta   90.00
_cell.angle_gamma   90.00
#
_symmetry.space_group_name_H-M   'P 1'
#
loop_
_entity.id
_entity.type
_entity.pdbx_description
1 polymer ?
#
loop_
_entity_poly.entity_id
_entity_poly.type
_entity_poly.pdbx_seq_one_letter_code
_entity_poly.pdbx_strand_id
1 'polypeptide(L)'
;LYEGLLEKNASEKKSGAGQYFTPRPLIDCMVELIKPQPGELVQDPAAGTGGFLIASDRYIKKHTDDLFDLNEAEQSFHRYQAFYGIELVQDAHRLLLMNMLLHGIEGAVDLGDTLSSEGQQLPKANVILTNPPFGTKKGGGLPTRDDFTFTTSNKQLAFLQHIYRGLLPGGRAAVVLPDNVLFEDGQGRSIRADLMDKCNLHTILRLPTGIFYAQGVKTNVLFFQRGTTDKGNTKQVWFYDMRTNIPIFGKRTRLTREHFSPFKEVYGDDANGGSPRVDQGESGRWRCFTREEITKRGENLDITWLRDESLQSGDNLPEPDIIAAAIMTKLQTAIAEMEALTALLEGEAETEEVSLLE
;
A
#
# COMPACT_ATOMS: atom_id res chain seq x y z
N LEU A 1 15.27 -8.35 17.87
CA LEU A 1 14.60 -9.48 18.59
C LEU A 1 13.13 -9.18 18.86
N TYR A 2 12.79 -7.98 19.33
CA TYR A 2 11.42 -7.55 19.64
C TYR A 2 10.53 -7.43 18.38
N GLU A 3 11.05 -6.88 17.28
CA GLU A 3 10.36 -6.79 16.00
C GLU A 3 10.00 -8.18 15.43
N GLY A 4 10.88 -9.17 15.56
CA GLY A 4 10.57 -10.55 15.16
C GLY A 4 9.48 -11.21 16.02
N LEU A 5 9.36 -10.82 17.30
CA LEU A 5 8.25 -11.23 18.15
C LEU A 5 6.93 -10.58 17.75
N LEU A 6 6.95 -9.31 17.34
CA LEU A 6 5.77 -8.62 16.81
C LEU A 6 5.29 -9.23 15.50
N GLU A 7 6.22 -9.53 14.59
CA GLU A 7 5.94 -10.23 13.32
C GLU A 7 5.32 -11.61 13.58
N LYS A 8 5.86 -12.36 14.56
CA LYS A 8 5.36 -13.66 14.96
C LYS A 8 3.97 -13.57 15.60
N ASN A 9 3.75 -12.63 16.52
CA ASN A 9 2.46 -12.40 17.17
C ASN A 9 1.39 -11.91 16.20
N ALA A 10 1.75 -11.05 15.23
CA ALA A 10 0.85 -10.62 14.16
C ALA A 10 0.45 -11.80 13.25
N SER A 11 1.36 -12.77 13.06
CA SER A 11 1.10 -13.97 12.26
C SER A 11 0.25 -15.03 12.99
N GLU A 12 0.27 -15.07 14.32
CA GLU A 12 -0.42 -16.05 15.15
C GLU A 12 -1.85 -15.61 15.53
N LYS A 13 -2.11 -14.31 15.64
CA LYS A 13 -3.47 -13.80 15.91
C LYS A 13 -4.29 -13.78 14.62
N LYS A 14 -5.17 -14.78 14.48
CA LYS A 14 -6.18 -14.88 13.39
C LYS A 14 -7.22 -13.75 13.39
N SER A 15 -7.18 -12.81 14.32
CA SER A 15 -8.14 -11.70 14.42
C SER A 15 -7.56 -10.40 13.86
N GLY A 16 -8.04 -9.98 12.72
CA GLY A 16 -8.09 -8.61 12.17
C GLY A 16 -6.79 -7.80 12.03
N ALA A 17 -5.93 -7.77 13.01
CA ALA A 17 -4.73 -6.91 13.04
C ALA A 17 -3.51 -7.47 12.28
N GLY A 18 -3.44 -8.80 12.07
CA GLY A 18 -2.34 -9.44 11.33
C GLY A 18 -2.48 -9.41 9.81
N GLN A 19 -3.62 -8.95 9.28
CA GLN A 19 -3.93 -8.99 7.85
C GLN A 19 -3.08 -8.03 7.01
N TYR A 20 -2.46 -7.02 7.63
CA TYR A 20 -1.87 -5.87 6.93
C TYR A 20 -0.41 -5.60 7.28
N PHE A 21 0.26 -6.55 7.94
CA PHE A 21 1.69 -6.40 8.22
C PHE A 21 2.48 -6.31 6.92
N THR A 22 3.16 -5.20 6.72
CA THR A 22 3.97 -4.97 5.52
C THR A 22 5.31 -5.68 5.66
N PRO A 23 5.69 -6.57 4.71
CA PRO A 23 6.97 -7.27 4.79
C PRO A 23 8.16 -6.30 4.85
N ARG A 24 9.10 -6.55 5.76
CA ARG A 24 10.31 -5.71 5.92
C ARG A 24 11.08 -5.48 4.63
N PRO A 25 11.33 -6.49 3.76
CA PRO A 25 12.01 -6.25 2.49
C PRO A 25 11.29 -5.25 1.59
N LEU A 26 9.96 -5.19 1.64
CA LEU A 26 9.17 -4.21 0.89
C LEU A 26 9.30 -2.81 1.50
N ILE A 27 9.18 -2.69 2.84
CA ILE A 27 9.39 -1.42 3.55
C ILE A 27 10.76 -0.85 3.21
N ASP A 28 11.81 -1.66 3.34
CA ASP A 28 13.20 -1.24 3.07
C ASP A 28 13.36 -0.80 1.60
N CYS A 29 12.81 -1.55 0.64
CA CYS A 29 12.82 -1.17 -0.77
C CYS A 29 12.13 0.18 -1.02
N MET A 30 10.93 0.40 -0.46
CA MET A 30 10.19 1.66 -0.63
C MET A 30 10.96 2.85 -0.02
N VAL A 31 11.52 2.69 1.17
CA VAL A 31 12.30 3.73 1.85
C VAL A 31 13.59 4.04 1.09
N GLU A 32 14.33 3.03 0.62
CA GLU A 32 15.56 3.18 -0.16
C GLU A 32 15.32 3.92 -1.49
N LEU A 33 14.16 3.76 -2.11
CA LEU A 33 13.81 4.44 -3.36
C LEU A 33 13.28 5.87 -3.13
N ILE A 34 12.52 6.09 -2.07
CA ILE A 34 11.96 7.40 -1.71
C ILE A 34 13.02 8.31 -1.09
N LYS A 35 14.04 7.74 -0.44
CA LYS A 35 15.21 8.47 0.11
C LYS A 35 14.79 9.66 1.00
N PRO A 36 14.12 9.43 2.15
CA PRO A 36 13.80 10.53 3.06
C PRO A 36 15.08 11.25 3.51
N GLN A 37 15.03 12.58 3.57
CA GLN A 37 16.18 13.42 3.87
C GLN A 37 16.04 14.10 5.24
N PRO A 38 17.15 14.50 5.90
CA PRO A 38 17.11 15.36 7.06
C PRO A 38 16.29 16.63 6.78
N GLY A 39 15.49 17.05 7.76
CA GLY A 39 14.63 18.23 7.65
C GLY A 39 13.30 17.99 6.93
N GLU A 40 13.06 16.79 6.38
CA GLU A 40 11.77 16.42 5.81
C GLU A 40 10.82 15.83 6.86
N LEU A 41 9.54 16.17 6.76
CA LEU A 41 8.47 15.50 7.51
C LEU A 41 8.05 14.24 6.77
N VAL A 42 8.22 13.10 7.41
CA VAL A 42 7.81 11.76 6.95
C VAL A 42 6.51 11.38 7.65
N GLN A 43 5.48 11.04 6.87
CA GLN A 43 4.17 10.70 7.40
C GLN A 43 3.73 9.31 6.98
N ASP A 44 3.09 8.58 7.92
CA ASP A 44 2.35 7.35 7.64
C ASP A 44 0.90 7.49 8.16
N PRO A 45 -0.09 7.74 7.27
CA PRO A 45 -1.48 7.91 7.66
C PRO A 45 -2.22 6.60 8.01
N ALA A 46 -1.54 5.47 7.99
CA ALA A 46 -2.02 4.16 8.44
C ALA A 46 -0.87 3.40 9.10
N ALA A 47 -0.32 3.98 10.17
CA ALA A 47 1.00 3.70 10.69
C ALA A 47 1.22 2.26 11.19
N GLY A 48 0.14 1.54 11.54
CA GLY A 48 0.26 0.20 12.06
C GLY A 48 1.18 0.17 13.29
N THR A 49 2.28 -0.55 13.18
CA THR A 49 3.31 -0.61 14.24
C THR A 49 4.51 0.32 13.99
N GLY A 50 4.43 1.22 13.01
CA GLY A 50 5.46 2.23 12.71
C GLY A 50 6.58 1.76 11.76
N GLY A 51 6.34 0.70 11.02
CA GLY A 51 7.38 0.09 10.16
C GLY A 51 8.03 1.07 9.19
N PHE A 52 7.26 1.92 8.51
CA PHE A 52 7.78 2.92 7.58
C PHE A 52 8.50 4.06 8.28
N LEU A 53 7.98 4.55 9.41
CA LEU A 53 8.60 5.63 10.18
C LEU A 53 9.97 5.21 10.71
N ILE A 54 10.04 4.02 11.32
CA ILE A 54 11.30 3.45 11.85
C ILE A 54 12.31 3.17 10.73
N ALA A 55 11.85 2.65 9.60
CA ALA A 55 12.75 2.41 8.47
C ALA A 55 13.29 3.72 7.88
N SER A 56 12.48 4.78 7.87
CA SER A 56 12.89 6.12 7.44
C SER A 56 13.91 6.74 8.40
N ASP A 57 13.70 6.65 9.70
CA ASP A 57 14.67 7.04 10.72
C ASP A 57 16.01 6.34 10.52
N ARG A 58 15.97 5.01 10.40
CA ARG A 58 17.17 4.21 10.15
C ARG A 58 17.88 4.57 8.84
N TYR A 59 17.11 4.89 7.79
CA TYR A 59 17.67 5.34 6.53
C TYR A 59 18.40 6.67 6.69
N ILE A 60 17.78 7.66 7.33
CA ILE A 60 18.39 8.98 7.57
C ILE A 60 19.65 8.84 8.42
N LYS A 61 19.58 8.14 9.55
CA LYS A 61 20.74 7.89 10.43
C LYS A 61 21.91 7.25 9.68
N LYS A 62 21.63 6.25 8.84
CA LYS A 62 22.67 5.60 8.03
C LYS A 62 23.39 6.56 7.07
N HIS A 63 22.70 7.60 6.59
CA HIS A 63 23.25 8.54 5.61
C HIS A 63 23.74 9.87 6.22
N THR A 64 23.76 9.97 7.54
CA THR A 64 24.15 11.16 8.31
C THR A 64 25.08 10.82 9.48
N ASP A 65 25.85 9.75 9.36
CA ASP A 65 26.74 9.24 10.43
C ASP A 65 26.01 9.20 11.79
N ASP A 66 24.87 8.53 11.86
CA ASP A 66 23.99 8.46 13.04
C ASP A 66 23.59 9.86 13.57
N LEU A 67 23.25 10.77 12.66
CA LEU A 67 22.90 12.18 12.86
C LEU A 67 24.06 13.10 13.28
N PHE A 68 25.30 12.61 13.39
CA PHE A 68 26.46 13.44 13.74
C PHE A 68 26.78 14.49 12.67
N ASP A 69 26.43 14.27 11.41
CA ASP A 69 26.57 15.25 10.32
C ASP A 69 25.58 16.43 10.43
N LEU A 70 24.60 16.35 11.35
CA LEU A 70 23.54 17.35 11.51
C LEU A 70 23.85 18.30 12.67
N ASN A 71 23.43 19.56 12.54
CA ASN A 71 23.48 20.50 13.65
C ASN A 71 22.40 20.22 14.71
N GLU A 72 22.49 20.85 15.89
CA GLU A 72 21.58 20.60 17.00
C GLU A 72 20.11 20.87 16.67
N ALA A 73 19.80 21.86 15.84
CA ALA A 73 18.43 22.17 15.42
C ALA A 73 17.85 21.08 14.51
N GLU A 74 18.67 20.57 13.58
CA GLU A 74 18.30 19.46 12.69
C GLU A 74 18.13 18.14 13.45
N GLN A 75 19.02 17.85 14.42
CA GLN A 75 18.87 16.68 15.31
C GLN A 75 17.59 16.79 16.16
N SER A 76 17.30 17.98 16.69
CA SER A 76 16.08 18.24 17.44
C SER A 76 14.84 18.06 16.57
N PHE A 77 14.83 18.60 15.34
CA PHE A 77 13.74 18.39 14.38
C PHE A 77 13.55 16.91 14.08
N HIS A 78 14.65 16.19 13.79
CA HIS A 78 14.62 14.75 13.50
C HIS A 78 13.95 13.95 14.63
N ARG A 79 14.33 14.24 15.87
CA ARG A 79 13.83 13.54 17.05
C ARG A 79 12.34 13.83 17.33
N TYR A 80 11.92 15.09 17.23
CA TYR A 80 10.62 15.53 17.75
C TYR A 80 9.58 15.86 16.68
N GLN A 81 9.98 16.11 15.42
CA GLN A 81 9.08 16.67 14.40
C GLN A 81 9.12 15.92 13.06
N ALA A 82 10.20 15.19 12.74
CA ALA A 82 10.39 14.58 11.43
C ALA A 82 9.39 13.45 11.12
N PHE A 83 8.79 12.83 12.14
CA PHE A 83 7.95 11.64 11.96
C PHE A 83 6.55 11.88 12.49
N TYR A 84 5.56 11.65 11.65
CA TYR A 84 4.15 11.78 12.00
C TYR A 84 3.37 10.53 11.58
N GLY A 85 2.51 10.02 12.45
CA GLY A 85 1.67 8.86 12.16
C GLY A 85 0.29 8.95 12.79
N ILE A 86 -0.66 8.24 12.20
CA ILE A 86 -1.97 8.03 12.79
C ILE A 86 -2.35 6.55 12.64
N GLU A 87 -2.92 5.96 13.70
CA GLU A 87 -3.36 4.58 13.72
C GLU A 87 -4.74 4.47 14.38
N LEU A 88 -5.65 3.77 13.71
CA LEU A 88 -7.04 3.60 14.16
C LEU A 88 -7.17 2.57 15.28
N VAL A 89 -6.37 1.49 15.22
CA VAL A 89 -6.50 0.36 16.13
C VAL A 89 -5.66 0.58 17.39
N GLN A 90 -6.30 0.67 18.54
CA GLN A 90 -5.66 1.01 19.81
C GLN A 90 -4.47 0.08 20.17
N ASP A 91 -4.59 -1.22 19.93
CA ASP A 91 -3.51 -2.15 20.22
C ASP A 91 -2.30 -1.98 19.30
N ALA A 92 -2.54 -1.69 18.01
CA ALA A 92 -1.48 -1.35 17.06
C ALA A 92 -0.82 -0.02 17.43
N HIS A 93 -1.60 0.99 17.84
CA HIS A 93 -1.09 2.28 18.29
C HIS A 93 -0.21 2.16 19.55
N ARG A 94 -0.56 1.31 20.52
CA ARG A 94 0.32 1.03 21.68
C ARG A 94 1.66 0.46 21.26
N LEU A 95 1.66 -0.46 20.29
CA LEU A 95 2.89 -1.04 19.73
C LEU A 95 3.69 -0.01 18.94
N LEU A 96 2.99 0.88 18.21
CA LEU A 96 3.59 2.01 17.50
C LEU A 96 4.35 2.92 18.47
N LEU A 97 3.70 3.38 19.54
CA LEU A 97 4.33 4.23 20.58
C LEU A 97 5.57 3.55 21.18
N MET A 98 5.46 2.27 21.51
CA MET A 98 6.60 1.54 22.07
C MET A 98 7.74 1.39 21.07
N ASN A 99 7.45 1.13 19.80
CA ASN A 99 8.46 1.04 18.76
C ASN A 99 9.16 2.39 18.54
N MET A 100 8.41 3.49 18.46
CA MET A 100 8.97 4.83 18.31
C MET A 100 9.93 5.16 19.47
N LEU A 101 9.50 4.89 20.72
CA LEU A 101 10.32 5.10 21.91
C LEU A 101 11.63 4.28 21.87
N LEU A 102 11.56 2.99 21.49
CA LEU A 102 12.74 2.12 21.41
C LEU A 102 13.76 2.58 20.36
N HIS A 103 13.33 3.33 19.36
CA HIS A 103 14.19 3.91 18.33
C HIS A 103 14.60 5.36 18.61
N GLY A 104 14.19 5.90 19.78
CA GLY A 104 14.51 7.28 20.17
C GLY A 104 13.79 8.35 19.33
N ILE A 105 12.65 8.00 18.75
CA ILE A 105 11.80 8.89 17.97
C ILE A 105 10.66 9.36 18.88
N GLU A 106 10.57 10.67 19.07
CA GLU A 106 9.53 11.33 19.88
C GLU A 106 8.55 12.15 19.01
N GLY A 107 8.41 11.76 17.74
CA GLY A 107 7.46 12.36 16.81
C GLY A 107 6.00 12.10 17.21
N ALA A 108 5.07 12.85 16.62
CA ALA A 108 3.66 12.73 16.89
C ALA A 108 3.07 11.49 16.21
N VAL A 109 2.52 10.58 17.01
CA VAL A 109 1.75 9.44 16.54
C VAL A 109 0.42 9.39 17.27
N ASP A 110 -0.66 9.63 16.55
CA ASP A 110 -1.99 9.81 17.11
C ASP A 110 -2.84 8.54 16.99
N LEU A 111 -3.72 8.32 17.97
CA LEU A 111 -4.81 7.35 17.86
C LEU A 111 -5.99 8.03 17.19
N GLY A 112 -6.38 7.61 15.98
CA GLY A 112 -7.47 8.25 15.27
C GLY A 112 -7.77 7.63 13.91
N ASP A 113 -8.80 8.16 13.23
CA ASP A 113 -9.23 7.74 11.90
C ASP A 113 -8.80 8.76 10.85
N THR A 114 -7.85 8.40 10.00
CA THR A 114 -7.40 9.22 8.85
C THR A 114 -8.54 9.63 7.91
N LEU A 115 -9.60 8.83 7.83
CA LEU A 115 -10.76 9.11 6.99
C LEU A 115 -11.87 9.90 7.73
N SER A 116 -11.56 10.44 8.92
CA SER A 116 -12.40 11.35 9.68
C SER A 116 -11.85 12.79 9.67
N SER A 117 -12.50 13.69 10.41
CA SER A 117 -12.02 15.06 10.64
C SER A 117 -10.62 15.12 11.29
N GLU A 118 -10.21 14.09 12.03
CA GLU A 118 -8.87 13.99 12.61
C GLU A 118 -7.81 13.92 11.51
N GLY A 119 -8.02 13.06 10.50
CA GLY A 119 -7.10 12.98 9.36
C GLY A 119 -7.05 14.22 8.49
N GLN A 120 -8.08 15.08 8.52
CA GLN A 120 -8.07 16.38 7.84
C GLN A 120 -7.07 17.36 8.47
N GLN A 121 -6.79 17.22 9.76
CA GLN A 121 -5.89 18.07 10.52
C GLN A 121 -4.43 17.67 10.43
N LEU A 122 -4.12 16.52 9.81
CA LEU A 122 -2.75 16.08 9.64
C LEU A 122 -1.91 17.11 8.87
N PRO A 123 -0.67 17.38 9.30
CA PRO A 123 0.20 18.31 8.60
C PRO A 123 0.52 17.80 7.20
N LYS A 124 0.72 18.69 6.24
CA LYS A 124 1.26 18.29 4.94
C LYS A 124 2.69 17.83 5.08
N ALA A 125 3.05 16.76 4.37
CA ALA A 125 4.33 16.10 4.48
C ALA A 125 5.20 16.25 3.22
N ASN A 126 6.52 16.15 3.40
CA ASN A 126 7.48 16.03 2.31
C ASN A 126 7.50 14.59 1.75
N VAL A 127 7.32 13.61 2.64
CA VAL A 127 7.35 12.20 2.31
C VAL A 127 6.16 11.49 2.93
N ILE A 128 5.41 10.72 2.14
CA ILE A 128 4.37 9.82 2.65
C ILE A 128 4.68 8.39 2.21
N LEU A 129 4.83 7.50 3.20
CA LEU A 129 5.09 6.08 3.02
C LEU A 129 4.03 5.30 3.80
N THR A 130 3.22 4.50 3.12
CA THR A 130 2.10 3.85 3.81
C THR A 130 1.59 2.60 3.08
N ASN A 131 0.98 1.71 3.86
CA ASN A 131 0.18 0.59 3.39
C ASN A 131 -1.22 0.67 4.02
N PRO A 132 -2.15 1.42 3.39
CA PRO A 132 -3.50 1.60 3.94
C PRO A 132 -4.27 0.29 4.07
N PRO A 133 -5.26 0.20 4.99
CA PRO A 133 -6.07 -1.00 5.16
C PRO A 133 -6.89 -1.31 3.90
N PHE A 134 -6.93 -2.59 3.50
CA PHE A 134 -7.70 -3.06 2.35
C PHE A 134 -9.17 -3.35 2.72
N GLY A 135 -10.07 -3.24 1.75
CA GLY A 135 -11.50 -3.55 1.87
C GLY A 135 -12.41 -2.33 1.94
N THR A 136 -13.70 -2.58 1.94
CA THR A 136 -14.72 -1.56 2.13
C THR A 136 -14.99 -1.35 3.62
N LYS A 137 -15.55 -0.20 4.01
CA LYS A 137 -16.01 0.03 5.38
C LYS A 137 -17.17 -0.92 5.66
N LYS A 138 -17.13 -1.69 6.76
CA LYS A 138 -18.27 -2.51 7.18
C LYS A 138 -19.49 -1.59 7.29
N GLY A 139 -20.61 -1.98 6.64
CA GLY A 139 -21.82 -1.16 6.57
C GLY A 139 -21.84 -0.07 5.48
N GLY A 140 -20.86 -0.04 4.54
CA GLY A 140 -20.90 0.88 3.38
C GLY A 140 -20.78 2.37 3.72
N GLY A 141 -20.36 2.72 4.95
CA GLY A 141 -20.27 4.12 5.38
C GLY A 141 -19.21 4.91 4.59
N LEU A 142 -19.56 6.14 4.22
CA LEU A 142 -18.65 7.10 3.61
C LEU A 142 -17.63 7.63 4.64
N PRO A 143 -16.46 8.10 4.18
CA PRO A 143 -15.60 8.93 5.03
C PRO A 143 -16.39 10.11 5.61
N THR A 144 -16.13 10.47 6.86
CA THR A 144 -16.81 11.60 7.51
C THR A 144 -16.13 12.94 7.22
N ARG A 145 -15.15 12.95 6.31
CA ARG A 145 -14.43 14.15 5.83
C ARG A 145 -15.21 14.83 4.73
N ASP A 146 -15.25 16.13 4.77
CA ASP A 146 -15.90 17.01 3.78
C ASP A 146 -14.91 17.67 2.79
N ASP A 147 -13.59 17.52 3.03
CA ASP A 147 -12.53 18.09 2.19
C ASP A 147 -12.16 17.23 0.97
N PHE A 148 -12.68 16.01 0.86
CA PHE A 148 -12.44 15.17 -0.32
C PHE A 148 -13.22 15.65 -1.54
N THR A 149 -12.52 15.75 -2.68
CA THR A 149 -13.14 16.13 -3.96
C THR A 149 -14.12 15.07 -4.46
N PHE A 150 -13.78 13.80 -4.23
CA PHE A 150 -14.57 12.66 -4.71
C PHE A 150 -15.04 11.81 -3.53
N THR A 151 -16.35 11.65 -3.43
CA THR A 151 -16.95 10.83 -2.37
C THR A 151 -16.90 9.35 -2.77
N THR A 152 -16.32 8.51 -1.94
CA THR A 152 -16.24 7.06 -2.17
C THR A 152 -16.30 6.28 -0.87
N SER A 153 -16.97 5.12 -0.88
CA SER A 153 -16.94 4.15 0.23
C SER A 153 -15.72 3.22 0.19
N ASN A 154 -14.99 3.22 -0.94
CA ASN A 154 -13.75 2.46 -1.06
C ASN A 154 -12.65 3.14 -0.25
N LYS A 155 -12.21 2.48 0.83
CA LYS A 155 -11.20 3.01 1.75
C LYS A 155 -9.88 3.32 1.05
N GLN A 156 -9.43 2.47 0.13
CA GLN A 156 -8.16 2.63 -0.56
C GLN A 156 -8.16 3.87 -1.47
N LEU A 157 -9.28 4.12 -2.17
CA LEU A 157 -9.46 5.32 -2.98
C LEU A 157 -9.55 6.59 -2.11
N ALA A 158 -10.18 6.50 -0.94
CA ALA A 158 -10.23 7.60 0.02
C ALA A 158 -8.83 7.89 0.60
N PHE A 159 -8.08 6.86 0.99
CA PHE A 159 -6.68 7.02 1.41
C PHE A 159 -5.80 7.60 0.31
N LEU A 160 -5.96 7.15 -0.94
CA LEU A 160 -5.21 7.71 -2.07
C LEU A 160 -5.46 9.22 -2.20
N GLN A 161 -6.72 9.68 -2.08
CA GLN A 161 -7.04 11.13 -2.06
C GLN A 161 -6.35 11.85 -0.89
N HIS A 162 -6.40 11.28 0.31
CA HIS A 162 -5.72 11.84 1.48
C HIS A 162 -4.23 12.02 1.19
N ILE A 163 -3.57 11.00 0.65
CA ILE A 163 -2.11 10.97 0.47
C ILE A 163 -1.67 12.04 -0.53
N TYR A 164 -2.21 12.06 -1.75
CA TYR A 164 -1.73 13.03 -2.74
C TYR A 164 -2.11 14.48 -2.42
N ARG A 165 -3.15 14.70 -1.62
CA ARG A 165 -3.54 16.02 -1.10
C ARG A 165 -2.71 16.43 0.13
N GLY A 166 -2.28 15.45 0.92
CA GLY A 166 -1.43 15.64 2.09
C GLY A 166 0.04 15.94 1.77
N LEU A 167 0.48 15.76 0.53
CA LEU A 167 1.84 16.12 0.13
C LEU A 167 2.02 17.64 -0.04
N LEU A 168 3.15 18.14 0.39
CA LEU A 168 3.67 19.45 0.01
C LEU A 168 4.00 19.48 -1.49
N PRO A 169 3.98 20.64 -2.17
CA PRO A 169 4.53 20.76 -3.53
C PRO A 169 5.98 20.26 -3.57
N GLY A 170 6.29 19.36 -4.50
CA GLY A 170 7.57 18.67 -4.59
C GLY A 170 7.71 17.46 -3.65
N GLY A 171 6.82 17.29 -2.69
CA GLY A 171 6.78 16.10 -1.83
C GLY A 171 6.47 14.82 -2.61
N ARG A 172 6.86 13.68 -2.08
CA ARG A 172 6.78 12.38 -2.76
C ARG A 172 6.18 11.29 -1.89
N ALA A 173 5.59 10.29 -2.53
CA ALA A 173 4.99 9.16 -1.83
C ALA A 173 5.28 7.82 -2.49
N ALA A 174 5.30 6.78 -1.67
CA ALA A 174 5.16 5.40 -2.11
C ALA A 174 4.05 4.72 -1.30
N VAL A 175 3.06 4.18 -2.00
CA VAL A 175 1.81 3.70 -1.40
C VAL A 175 1.50 2.29 -1.88
N VAL A 176 1.24 1.39 -0.95
CA VAL A 176 0.79 0.02 -1.26
C VAL A 176 -0.72 0.04 -1.48
N LEU A 177 -1.18 -0.41 -2.63
CA LEU A 177 -2.60 -0.44 -2.98
C LEU A 177 -2.97 -1.75 -3.70
N PRO A 178 -4.18 -2.30 -3.50
CA PRO A 178 -4.66 -3.47 -4.24
C PRO A 178 -5.03 -3.12 -5.68
N ASP A 179 -5.11 -4.14 -6.55
CA ASP A 179 -5.35 -3.97 -7.98
C ASP A 179 -6.64 -3.21 -8.31
N ASN A 180 -7.71 -3.35 -7.50
CA ASN A 180 -8.98 -2.66 -7.76
C ASN A 180 -8.83 -1.14 -7.88
N VAL A 181 -7.91 -0.53 -7.13
CA VAL A 181 -7.61 0.92 -7.24
C VAL A 181 -7.14 1.30 -8.64
N LEU A 182 -6.48 0.39 -9.36
CA LEU A 182 -5.96 0.64 -10.70
C LEU A 182 -7.04 0.66 -11.79
N PHE A 183 -8.16 -0.04 -11.59
CA PHE A 183 -9.17 -0.21 -12.65
C PHE A 183 -10.61 0.14 -12.26
N GLU A 184 -10.93 0.34 -10.97
CA GLU A 184 -12.29 0.66 -10.53
C GLU A 184 -12.86 1.86 -11.29
N ASP A 185 -14.06 1.72 -11.83
CA ASP A 185 -14.75 2.76 -12.59
C ASP A 185 -15.40 3.83 -11.70
N GLY A 186 -16.09 4.77 -12.31
CA GLY A 186 -16.80 5.84 -11.60
C GLY A 186 -15.84 6.75 -10.85
N GLN A 187 -16.00 6.82 -9.52
CA GLN A 187 -15.15 7.68 -8.68
C GLN A 187 -13.68 7.23 -8.71
N GLY A 188 -13.40 5.93 -8.85
CA GLY A 188 -12.04 5.41 -8.98
C GLY A 188 -11.33 5.99 -10.20
N ARG A 189 -12.00 6.04 -11.34
CA ARG A 189 -11.49 6.68 -12.56
C ARG A 189 -11.18 8.17 -12.35
N SER A 190 -12.09 8.90 -11.71
CA SER A 190 -11.92 10.33 -11.44
C SER A 190 -10.76 10.61 -10.49
N ILE A 191 -10.60 9.78 -9.45
CA ILE A 191 -9.51 9.88 -8.47
C ILE A 191 -8.15 9.60 -9.13
N ARG A 192 -8.06 8.60 -10.02
CA ARG A 192 -6.82 8.33 -10.78
C ARG A 192 -6.46 9.46 -11.72
N ALA A 193 -7.45 10.05 -12.40
CA ALA A 193 -7.24 11.21 -13.24
C ALA A 193 -6.73 12.42 -12.44
N ASP A 194 -7.34 12.71 -11.29
CA ASP A 194 -6.95 13.81 -10.39
C ASP A 194 -5.55 13.59 -9.79
N LEU A 195 -5.22 12.35 -9.40
CA LEU A 195 -3.86 11.97 -8.98
C LEU A 195 -2.84 12.31 -10.08
N MET A 196 -3.08 11.87 -11.32
CA MET A 196 -2.14 12.07 -12.43
C MET A 196 -2.09 13.52 -12.89
N ASP A 197 -3.13 14.31 -12.65
CA ASP A 197 -3.12 15.75 -12.87
C ASP A 197 -2.30 16.49 -11.81
N LYS A 198 -2.51 16.20 -10.54
CA LYS A 198 -1.85 16.87 -9.41
C LYS A 198 -0.44 16.36 -9.11
N CYS A 199 -0.16 15.12 -9.47
CA CYS A 199 1.12 14.47 -9.22
C CYS A 199 1.74 13.90 -10.47
N ASN A 200 3.05 13.79 -10.50
CA ASN A 200 3.77 12.94 -11.43
C ASN A 200 3.74 11.51 -10.88
N LEU A 201 2.73 10.71 -11.29
CA LEU A 201 2.72 9.27 -11.06
C LEU A 201 3.73 8.65 -12.03
N HIS A 202 4.95 8.39 -11.57
CA HIS A 202 6.05 8.00 -12.45
C HIS A 202 6.35 6.50 -12.47
N THR A 203 5.93 5.74 -11.43
CA THR A 203 6.26 4.30 -11.34
C THR A 203 5.16 3.54 -10.63
N ILE A 204 4.79 2.38 -11.19
CA ILE A 204 3.95 1.36 -10.55
C ILE A 204 4.74 0.06 -10.51
N LEU A 205 4.99 -0.46 -9.29
CA LEU A 205 5.56 -1.77 -9.06
C LEU A 205 4.42 -2.77 -8.81
N ARG A 206 4.22 -3.73 -9.70
CA ARG A 206 3.27 -4.83 -9.50
C ARG A 206 3.91 -5.88 -8.61
N LEU A 207 3.44 -5.97 -7.36
CA LEU A 207 4.01 -6.86 -6.36
C LEU A 207 3.65 -8.33 -6.63
N PRO A 208 4.54 -9.26 -6.27
CA PRO A 208 4.27 -10.68 -6.38
C PRO A 208 3.14 -11.10 -5.42
N THR A 209 2.49 -12.21 -5.73
CA THR A 209 1.44 -12.79 -4.88
C THR A 209 2.03 -13.49 -3.66
N GLY A 210 1.24 -13.56 -2.58
CA GLY A 210 1.58 -14.30 -1.37
C GLY A 210 2.50 -13.57 -0.38
N ILE A 211 2.87 -12.31 -0.64
CA ILE A 211 3.70 -11.51 0.26
C ILE A 211 2.93 -10.92 1.45
N PHE A 212 1.61 -10.82 1.35
CA PHE A 212 0.72 -10.41 2.42
C PHE A 212 -0.07 -11.62 2.96
N TYR A 213 -0.48 -11.56 4.23
CA TYR A 213 -1.26 -12.64 4.85
C TYR A 213 -2.64 -12.86 4.23
N ALA A 214 -3.24 -11.83 3.64
CA ALA A 214 -4.47 -11.96 2.85
C ALA A 214 -4.14 -12.70 1.54
N GLN A 215 -4.28 -14.03 1.55
CA GLN A 215 -3.99 -14.86 0.41
C GLN A 215 -4.84 -14.45 -0.79
N GLY A 216 -4.20 -14.28 -1.94
CA GLY A 216 -4.88 -13.98 -3.20
C GLY A 216 -5.06 -12.50 -3.54
N VAL A 217 -4.82 -11.58 -2.62
CA VAL A 217 -4.87 -10.14 -2.94
C VAL A 217 -3.64 -9.74 -3.74
N LYS A 218 -3.89 -9.26 -4.96
CA LYS A 218 -2.87 -8.67 -5.82
C LYS A 218 -2.69 -7.20 -5.45
N THR A 219 -1.45 -6.78 -5.24
CA THR A 219 -1.11 -5.44 -4.76
C THR A 219 -0.03 -4.78 -5.62
N ASN A 220 0.06 -3.47 -5.53
CA ASN A 220 1.03 -2.66 -6.24
C ASN A 220 1.60 -1.59 -5.30
N VAL A 221 2.78 -1.06 -5.64
CA VAL A 221 3.27 0.18 -5.04
C VAL A 221 3.20 1.28 -6.10
N LEU A 222 2.53 2.36 -5.77
CA LEU A 222 2.49 3.57 -6.60
C LEU A 222 3.52 4.56 -6.06
N PHE A 223 4.43 5.01 -6.92
CA PHE A 223 5.42 6.04 -6.63
C PHE A 223 5.08 7.32 -7.38
N PHE A 224 4.91 8.41 -6.66
CA PHE A 224 4.55 9.69 -7.27
C PHE A 224 5.08 10.89 -6.50
N GLN A 225 5.26 11.99 -7.21
CA GLN A 225 5.67 13.28 -6.68
C GLN A 225 4.56 14.33 -6.88
N ARG A 226 4.25 15.09 -5.85
CA ARG A 226 3.31 16.22 -5.94
C ARG A 226 3.90 17.33 -6.81
N GLY A 227 3.17 17.70 -7.84
CA GLY A 227 3.54 18.82 -8.70
C GLY A 227 3.40 20.18 -8.03
N THR A 228 4.00 21.19 -8.62
CA THR A 228 3.81 22.60 -8.24
C THR A 228 2.50 23.17 -8.78
N THR A 229 1.92 22.50 -9.76
CA THR A 229 0.63 22.82 -10.38
C THR A 229 -0.36 21.68 -10.15
N ASP A 230 -1.65 21.96 -10.38
CA ASP A 230 -2.73 20.98 -10.19
C ASP A 230 -3.15 20.26 -11.47
N LYS A 231 -2.42 20.44 -12.59
CA LYS A 231 -2.77 19.82 -13.87
C LYS A 231 -1.56 19.35 -14.65
N GLY A 232 -1.74 18.19 -15.29
CA GLY A 232 -0.84 17.68 -16.31
C GLY A 232 0.56 17.31 -15.82
N ASN A 233 0.72 16.92 -14.56
CA ASN A 233 2.02 16.58 -13.99
C ASN A 233 2.52 15.21 -14.46
N THR A 234 1.65 14.20 -14.62
CA THR A 234 2.03 12.90 -15.17
C THR A 234 2.07 12.98 -16.71
N LYS A 235 3.22 12.65 -17.30
CA LYS A 235 3.41 12.55 -18.76
C LYS A 235 3.42 11.10 -19.23
N GLN A 236 4.00 10.23 -18.43
CA GLN A 236 4.12 8.80 -18.67
C GLN A 236 4.22 8.06 -17.34
N VAL A 237 3.85 6.80 -17.34
CA VAL A 237 3.94 5.91 -16.16
C VAL A 237 4.76 4.68 -16.53
N TRP A 238 5.72 4.36 -15.69
CA TRP A 238 6.56 3.17 -15.80
C TRP A 238 6.01 2.05 -14.95
N PHE A 239 5.93 0.86 -15.49
CA PHE A 239 5.43 -0.34 -14.82
C PHE A 239 6.54 -1.37 -14.71
N TYR A 240 6.73 -1.90 -13.51
CA TYR A 240 7.56 -3.07 -13.28
C TYR A 240 6.69 -4.26 -12.88
N ASP A 241 6.73 -5.32 -13.66
CA ASP A 241 6.01 -6.55 -13.34
C ASP A 241 6.93 -7.50 -12.53
N MET A 242 6.69 -7.56 -11.21
CA MET A 242 7.31 -8.50 -10.29
C MET A 242 6.35 -9.65 -9.96
N ARG A 243 5.31 -9.89 -10.79
CA ARG A 243 4.23 -10.84 -10.51
C ARG A 243 4.23 -12.01 -11.50
N THR A 244 4.26 -11.72 -12.81
CA THR A 244 4.12 -12.72 -13.86
C THR A 244 5.37 -13.60 -13.93
N ASN A 245 5.18 -14.93 -13.97
CA ASN A 245 6.26 -15.92 -14.00
C ASN A 245 7.24 -15.79 -12.81
N ILE A 246 6.73 -15.39 -11.64
CA ILE A 246 7.47 -15.34 -10.37
C ILE A 246 6.80 -16.34 -9.41
N PRO A 247 7.57 -17.14 -8.65
CA PRO A 247 7.02 -18.04 -7.65
C PRO A 247 6.15 -17.30 -6.63
N ILE A 248 5.07 -17.93 -6.17
CA ILE A 248 4.25 -17.41 -5.09
C ILE A 248 5.06 -17.42 -3.80
N PHE A 249 5.16 -16.26 -3.17
CA PHE A 249 5.82 -16.12 -1.88
C PHE A 249 4.94 -16.63 -0.74
N GLY A 250 5.57 -17.02 0.36
CA GLY A 250 4.89 -17.53 1.55
C GLY A 250 5.87 -18.14 2.54
N LYS A 251 5.39 -19.07 3.38
CA LYS A 251 6.23 -19.69 4.42
C LYS A 251 7.44 -20.46 3.86
N ARG A 252 7.31 -21.08 2.68
CA ARG A 252 8.38 -21.87 2.05
C ARG A 252 9.35 -20.99 1.26
N THR A 253 8.82 -20.03 0.50
CA THR A 253 9.61 -19.11 -0.33
C THR A 253 9.46 -17.72 0.28
N ARG A 254 10.45 -17.28 1.06
CA ARG A 254 10.39 -15.98 1.74
C ARG A 254 10.81 -14.86 0.80
N LEU A 255 10.09 -13.74 0.87
CA LEU A 255 10.50 -12.51 0.23
C LEU A 255 11.76 -11.97 0.92
N THR A 256 12.77 -11.60 0.14
CA THR A 256 14.02 -10.99 0.63
C THR A 256 14.30 -9.67 -0.10
N ARG A 257 15.28 -8.90 0.36
CA ARG A 257 15.68 -7.63 -0.27
C ARG A 257 16.23 -7.82 -1.68
N GLU A 258 16.92 -8.92 -1.92
CA GLU A 258 17.54 -9.26 -3.20
C GLU A 258 16.52 -9.40 -4.31
N HIS A 259 15.29 -9.82 -3.99
CA HIS A 259 14.20 -9.92 -4.98
C HIS A 259 13.82 -8.55 -5.59
N PHE A 260 14.11 -7.45 -4.89
CA PHE A 260 13.86 -6.10 -5.40
C PHE A 260 15.05 -5.49 -6.15
N SER A 261 16.23 -6.14 -6.17
CA SER A 261 17.43 -5.57 -6.81
C SER A 261 17.22 -5.25 -8.29
N PRO A 262 16.63 -6.13 -9.14
CA PRO A 262 16.40 -5.81 -10.55
C PRO A 262 15.43 -4.62 -10.74
N PHE A 263 14.45 -4.46 -9.85
CA PHE A 263 13.56 -3.31 -9.88
C PHE A 263 14.30 -2.01 -9.51
N LYS A 264 15.12 -2.03 -8.46
CA LYS A 264 15.91 -0.86 -8.04
C LYS A 264 16.87 -0.40 -9.14
N GLU A 265 17.48 -1.32 -9.86
CA GLU A 265 18.37 -1.00 -11.00
C GLU A 265 17.65 -0.21 -12.09
N VAL A 266 16.46 -0.65 -12.53
CA VAL A 266 15.69 0.05 -13.58
C VAL A 266 14.96 1.29 -13.08
N TYR A 267 14.66 1.38 -11.78
CA TYR A 267 14.10 2.58 -11.15
C TYR A 267 15.12 3.73 -11.18
N GLY A 268 16.38 3.43 -10.88
CA GLY A 268 17.49 4.35 -10.84
C GLY A 268 17.58 5.15 -9.53
N ASP A 269 18.51 6.11 -9.50
CA ASP A 269 18.89 6.82 -8.27
C ASP A 269 18.00 8.00 -7.89
N ASP A 270 17.20 8.52 -8.82
CA ASP A 270 16.33 9.66 -8.54
C ASP A 270 15.02 9.21 -7.88
N ALA A 271 14.78 9.68 -6.65
CA ALA A 271 13.59 9.36 -5.88
C ALA A 271 12.28 9.83 -6.53
N ASN A 272 12.35 10.83 -7.41
CA ASN A 272 11.21 11.43 -8.12
C ASN A 272 11.02 10.86 -9.53
N GLY A 273 11.76 9.78 -9.87
CA GLY A 273 11.62 9.10 -11.14
C GLY A 273 12.29 9.78 -12.32
N GLY A 274 13.21 10.73 -12.09
CA GLY A 274 13.93 11.47 -13.13
C GLY A 274 15.16 10.75 -13.71
N SER A 275 15.54 9.58 -13.19
CA SER A 275 16.65 8.80 -13.76
C SER A 275 16.35 8.39 -15.20
N PRO A 276 17.38 8.30 -16.07
CA PRO A 276 17.21 7.74 -17.41
C PRO A 276 16.67 6.31 -17.35
N ARG A 277 15.64 6.05 -18.15
CA ARG A 277 14.92 4.76 -18.16
C ARG A 277 14.71 4.27 -19.57
N VAL A 278 14.84 2.96 -19.79
CA VAL A 278 14.69 2.33 -21.11
C VAL A 278 13.58 1.29 -21.04
N ASP A 279 12.60 1.40 -21.95
CA ASP A 279 11.54 0.40 -22.10
C ASP A 279 12.12 -0.91 -22.61
N GLN A 280 11.85 -2.01 -21.94
CA GLN A 280 12.36 -3.34 -22.28
C GLN A 280 11.49 -4.09 -23.30
N GLY A 281 10.43 -3.45 -23.80
CA GLY A 281 9.50 -4.05 -24.75
C GLY A 281 8.58 -5.10 -24.16
N GLU A 282 7.86 -5.82 -25.01
CA GLU A 282 6.79 -6.76 -24.61
C GLU A 282 7.29 -8.02 -23.88
N SER A 283 8.56 -8.34 -24.00
CA SER A 283 9.17 -9.47 -23.30
C SER A 283 9.83 -9.08 -21.97
N GLY A 284 10.07 -7.79 -21.76
CA GLY A 284 10.73 -7.29 -20.55
C GLY A 284 9.76 -6.96 -19.43
N ARG A 285 10.28 -6.89 -18.21
CA ARG A 285 9.49 -6.57 -17.00
C ARG A 285 9.26 -5.10 -16.77
N TRP A 286 9.97 -4.22 -17.48
CA TRP A 286 9.94 -2.77 -17.33
C TRP A 286 9.40 -2.11 -18.60
N ARG A 287 8.23 -1.48 -18.50
CA ARG A 287 7.52 -0.87 -19.62
C ARG A 287 7.06 0.55 -19.28
N CYS A 288 7.02 1.38 -20.31
CA CYS A 288 6.53 2.75 -20.26
C CYS A 288 5.20 2.89 -21.03
N PHE A 289 4.24 3.58 -20.43
CA PHE A 289 2.98 3.94 -21.09
C PHE A 289 2.75 5.45 -20.96
N THR A 290 2.43 6.10 -22.05
CA THR A 290 2.18 7.53 -22.09
C THR A 290 0.86 7.88 -21.42
N ARG A 291 0.73 9.13 -20.98
CA ARG A 291 -0.52 9.66 -20.43
C ARG A 291 -1.69 9.54 -21.40
N GLU A 292 -1.44 9.69 -22.72
CA GLU A 292 -2.45 9.53 -23.76
C GLU A 292 -2.95 8.09 -23.87
N GLU A 293 -2.07 7.10 -23.84
CA GLU A 293 -2.44 5.68 -23.86
C GLU A 293 -3.29 5.32 -22.65
N ILE A 294 -2.94 5.82 -21.47
CA ILE A 294 -3.71 5.61 -20.24
C ILE A 294 -5.09 6.28 -20.35
N THR A 295 -5.18 7.49 -20.89
CA THR A 295 -6.47 8.17 -21.11
C THR A 295 -7.37 7.40 -22.08
N LYS A 296 -6.82 6.90 -23.19
CA LYS A 296 -7.57 6.05 -24.14
C LYS A 296 -8.12 4.79 -23.52
N ARG A 297 -7.48 4.30 -22.44
CA ARG A 297 -7.93 3.16 -21.64
C ARG A 297 -8.93 3.55 -20.53
N GLY A 298 -9.44 4.78 -20.51
CA GLY A 298 -10.35 5.26 -19.47
C GLY A 298 -9.69 5.41 -18.09
N GLU A 299 -8.45 5.87 -18.04
CA GLU A 299 -7.65 6.02 -16.81
C GLU A 299 -7.38 4.69 -16.10
N ASN A 300 -7.46 3.57 -16.81
CA ASN A 300 -7.19 2.24 -16.28
C ASN A 300 -5.67 1.98 -16.26
N LEU A 301 -5.14 1.78 -15.07
CA LEU A 301 -3.73 1.52 -14.77
C LEU A 301 -3.43 0.03 -14.56
N ASP A 302 -4.42 -0.87 -14.64
CA ASP A 302 -4.16 -2.31 -14.63
C ASP A 302 -3.71 -2.79 -16.01
N ILE A 303 -2.43 -2.59 -16.26
CA ILE A 303 -1.78 -2.90 -17.53
C ILE A 303 -0.96 -4.17 -17.39
N THR A 304 -1.27 -5.16 -18.21
CA THR A 304 -0.53 -6.43 -18.31
C THR A 304 -0.06 -6.62 -19.73
N TRP A 305 1.17 -7.07 -19.92
CA TRP A 305 1.77 -7.33 -21.23
C TRP A 305 2.56 -8.64 -21.28
N LEU A 306 3.11 -9.11 -20.14
CA LEU A 306 3.84 -10.36 -20.09
C LEU A 306 2.88 -11.54 -20.25
N ARG A 307 3.27 -12.52 -21.04
CA ARG A 307 2.55 -13.79 -21.16
C ARG A 307 2.80 -14.62 -19.91
N ASP A 308 1.74 -15.15 -19.34
CA ASP A 308 1.83 -16.12 -18.26
C ASP A 308 2.20 -17.49 -18.86
N GLU A 309 3.44 -17.92 -18.63
CA GLU A 309 3.97 -19.19 -19.15
C GLU A 309 3.29 -20.40 -18.50
N SER A 310 2.68 -20.21 -17.32
CA SER A 310 1.89 -21.28 -16.69
C SER A 310 0.66 -21.65 -17.51
N LEU A 311 0.19 -20.74 -18.37
CA LEU A 311 -0.90 -20.98 -19.31
C LEU A 311 -0.44 -21.67 -20.62
N GLN A 312 0.88 -21.73 -20.87
CA GLN A 312 1.41 -22.41 -22.07
C GLN A 312 1.48 -23.93 -21.93
N SER A 313 1.29 -24.49 -20.75
CA SER A 313 1.09 -25.94 -20.58
C SER A 313 -0.34 -26.38 -20.94
N GLY A 314 -0.95 -25.76 -21.95
CA GLY A 314 -2.27 -26.10 -22.46
C GLY A 314 -2.36 -27.56 -22.96
N ASP A 315 -1.25 -28.19 -23.26
CA ASP A 315 -1.18 -29.62 -23.58
C ASP A 315 -1.44 -30.56 -22.38
N ASN A 316 -1.49 -30.00 -21.15
CA ASN A 316 -1.79 -30.73 -19.91
C ASN A 316 -3.01 -30.20 -19.16
N LEU A 317 -3.80 -29.30 -19.75
CA LEU A 317 -5.08 -28.94 -19.16
C LEU A 317 -6.01 -30.15 -19.21
N PRO A 318 -6.71 -30.46 -18.09
CA PRO A 318 -7.79 -31.43 -18.12
C PRO A 318 -8.84 -31.06 -19.17
N GLU A 319 -9.57 -32.03 -19.69
CA GLU A 319 -10.66 -31.78 -20.61
C GLU A 319 -11.62 -30.69 -20.06
N PRO A 320 -12.20 -29.82 -20.90
CA PRO A 320 -13.03 -28.69 -20.49
C PRO A 320 -14.18 -29.06 -19.53
N ASP A 321 -14.72 -30.25 -19.65
CA ASP A 321 -15.76 -30.80 -18.76
C ASP A 321 -15.23 -31.09 -17.34
N ILE A 322 -13.98 -31.58 -17.23
CA ILE A 322 -13.31 -31.80 -15.94
C ILE A 322 -13.02 -30.47 -15.26
N ILE A 323 -12.58 -29.45 -16.02
CA ILE A 323 -12.36 -28.09 -15.50
C ILE A 323 -13.68 -27.48 -15.03
N ALA A 324 -14.75 -27.61 -15.83
CA ALA A 324 -16.09 -27.12 -15.47
C ALA A 324 -16.61 -27.80 -14.20
N ALA A 325 -16.45 -29.11 -14.08
CA ALA A 325 -16.83 -29.87 -12.89
C ALA A 325 -16.05 -29.42 -11.65
N ALA A 326 -14.74 -29.17 -11.77
CA ALA A 326 -13.91 -28.66 -10.68
C ALA A 326 -14.31 -27.24 -10.25
N ILE A 327 -14.66 -26.36 -11.18
CA ILE A 327 -15.20 -25.02 -10.90
C ILE A 327 -16.53 -25.12 -10.18
N MET A 328 -17.45 -25.95 -10.68
CA MET A 328 -18.76 -26.16 -10.06
C MET A 328 -18.64 -26.67 -8.63
N THR A 329 -17.76 -27.63 -8.39
CA THR A 329 -17.51 -28.15 -7.03
C THR A 329 -17.00 -27.06 -6.08
N LYS A 330 -16.06 -26.21 -6.54
CA LYS A 330 -15.57 -25.08 -5.73
C LYS A 330 -16.64 -24.03 -5.46
N LEU A 331 -17.49 -23.73 -6.43
CA LEU A 331 -18.61 -22.81 -6.25
C LEU A 331 -19.65 -23.36 -5.25
N GLN A 332 -19.97 -24.63 -5.34
CA GLN A 332 -20.87 -25.30 -4.39
C GLN A 332 -20.31 -25.27 -2.95
N THR A 333 -18.99 -25.53 -2.79
CA THR A 333 -18.33 -25.43 -1.48
C THR A 333 -18.41 -24.01 -0.94
N ALA A 334 -18.14 -23.00 -1.77
CA ALA A 334 -18.21 -21.60 -1.36
C ALA A 334 -19.64 -21.17 -0.97
N ILE A 335 -20.65 -21.65 -1.70
CA ILE A 335 -22.06 -21.41 -1.36
C ILE A 335 -22.40 -22.05 -0.01
N ALA A 336 -22.02 -23.31 0.22
CA ALA A 336 -22.27 -24.00 1.48
C ALA A 336 -21.57 -23.32 2.67
N GLU A 337 -20.36 -22.81 2.50
CA GLU A 337 -19.64 -22.03 3.52
C GLU A 337 -20.35 -20.70 3.81
N MET A 338 -20.88 -20.03 2.79
CA MET A 338 -21.66 -18.81 2.97
C MET A 338 -23.01 -19.06 3.66
N GLU A 339 -23.71 -20.13 3.29
CA GLU A 339 -24.98 -20.54 3.95
C GLU A 339 -24.74 -20.89 5.42
N ALA A 340 -23.66 -21.61 5.73
CA ALA A 340 -23.27 -21.92 7.11
C ALA A 340 -22.94 -20.65 7.92
N LEU A 341 -22.27 -19.67 7.29
CA LEU A 341 -21.97 -18.39 7.92
C LEU A 341 -23.25 -17.58 8.18
N THR A 342 -24.18 -17.57 7.22
CA THR A 342 -25.46 -16.88 7.35
C THR A 342 -26.29 -17.49 8.48
N ALA A 343 -26.36 -18.82 8.57
CA ALA A 343 -27.06 -19.51 9.65
C ALA A 343 -26.45 -19.23 11.04
N LEU A 344 -25.14 -19.10 11.14
CA LEU A 344 -24.46 -18.69 12.39
C LEU A 344 -24.82 -17.25 12.78
N LEU A 345 -24.86 -16.32 11.83
CA LEU A 345 -25.22 -14.93 12.09
C LEU A 345 -26.70 -14.76 12.45
N GLU A 346 -27.60 -15.54 11.84
CA GLU A 346 -29.02 -15.56 12.18
C GLU A 346 -29.28 -16.19 13.55
N GLY A 347 -28.54 -17.25 13.91
CA GLY A 347 -28.62 -17.88 15.24
C GLY A 347 -28.06 -16.99 16.37
N GLU A 348 -27.06 -16.15 16.12
CA GLU A 348 -26.60 -15.13 17.08
C GLU A 348 -27.61 -14.00 17.27
N ALA A 349 -28.33 -13.61 16.22
CA ALA A 349 -29.36 -12.57 16.30
C ALA A 349 -30.57 -13.02 17.13
N GLU A 350 -31.02 -14.29 17.00
CA GLU A 350 -32.10 -14.84 17.80
C GLU A 350 -31.71 -14.97 19.29
N THR A 351 -30.43 -15.25 19.61
CA THR A 351 -29.98 -15.32 21.00
C THR A 351 -29.84 -13.95 21.66
N GLU A 352 -29.54 -12.91 20.92
CA GLU A 352 -29.53 -11.53 21.44
C GLU A 352 -30.95 -10.98 21.70
N GLU A 353 -31.92 -11.28 20.82
CA GLU A 353 -33.32 -10.87 21.04
C GLU A 353 -33.97 -11.55 22.26
N VAL A 354 -33.64 -12.81 22.53
CA VAL A 354 -34.15 -13.52 23.72
C VAL A 354 -33.50 -13.01 25.01
N SER A 355 -32.26 -12.57 24.97
CA SER A 355 -31.54 -11.99 26.13
C SER A 355 -31.94 -10.56 26.49
N LEU A 356 -32.66 -9.88 25.61
CA LEU A 356 -33.19 -8.52 25.85
C LEU A 356 -34.66 -8.56 26.38
N LEU A 357 -35.27 -9.74 26.45
CA LEU A 357 -36.69 -9.94 26.91
C LEU A 357 -36.77 -10.64 28.28
N GLU A 358 -35.65 -11.00 28.90
CA GLU A 358 -35.50 -11.40 30.31
C GLU A 358 -34.89 -10.26 31.15
#